data_829ba78d902e58e1a9fce99bee660007
#
_entry.id   829ba78d902e58e1a9fce99bee660007
#
_cell.length_a   1.000
_cell.length_b   1.000
_cell.length_c   1.000
_cell.angle_alpha   90.00
_cell.angle_beta   90.00
_cell.angle_gamma   90.00
#
_symmetry.space_group_name_H-M   'P 1'
#
loop_
_entity.id
_entity.type
_entity.pdbx_description
1 polymer ?
#
loop_
_entity_poly.entity_id
_entity_poly.type
_entity_poly.pdbx_seq_one_letter_code
_entity_poly.pdbx_strand_id
1 'polypeptide(L)'
;MIERIIFTLVSFLLFAYIFLFKMMKKNDTTYLVLLLFQAIGILMNLIRVLFDALTGTASVVIMYLFSIISPIIVFYLECKNINCSEWLQIALARMYILFSNERKAKEVLINIISKYDKSYTAHKSLAEIYEKEGGMRKAIDEYVKVLDLKPSDYVTYFKISVLLKDLGKKDEAIQMLKTLVSKRPEMKEANNMLADLLLQEKKYKQAITMYVQAIKYDSNNAQLYYNLGLAYSMMNEFSLAKECYKKTVELDSNYYNAFYRLGQISLLYRDIESAEKYFLESIYGETESKSYYQLAKIYMIKNNKTKAATNINSAIQIDYKYYKMAIDEPIFLPIKQLIIKPDEKAEPEIKESEQEREISDYLDDTYNLTKYLDIKKNK
;
A
#
# COMPACT_ATOMS: atom_id res chain seq x y z
N MET A 1 -41.70 31.64 -30.70
CA MET A 1 -41.17 33.00 -30.46
C MET A 1 -41.32 33.40 -28.98
N ILE A 2 -42.49 33.35 -28.40
CA ILE A 2 -42.76 33.74 -26.99
C ILE A 2 -41.86 32.99 -26.01
N GLU A 3 -41.74 31.68 -26.14
CA GLU A 3 -40.88 30.84 -25.27
C GLU A 3 -39.40 31.30 -25.29
N ARG A 4 -38.88 31.64 -26.47
CA ARG A 4 -37.50 32.12 -26.64
C ARG A 4 -37.31 33.48 -25.98
N ILE A 5 -38.33 34.36 -26.03
CA ILE A 5 -38.29 35.68 -25.39
C ILE A 5 -38.31 35.53 -23.86
N ILE A 6 -39.19 34.68 -23.33
CA ILE A 6 -39.28 34.40 -21.89
C ILE A 6 -37.96 33.83 -21.39
N PHE A 7 -37.36 32.88 -22.13
CA PHE A 7 -36.06 32.31 -21.78
C PHE A 7 -34.96 33.39 -21.68
N THR A 8 -34.91 34.30 -22.68
CA THR A 8 -33.91 35.40 -22.67
C THR A 8 -34.09 36.29 -21.45
N LEU A 9 -35.34 36.62 -21.11
CA LEU A 9 -35.66 37.49 -20.01
C LEU A 9 -35.30 36.85 -18.66
N VAL A 10 -35.62 35.57 -18.47
CA VAL A 10 -35.23 34.81 -17.24
C VAL A 10 -33.72 34.68 -17.12
N SER A 11 -33.02 34.34 -18.21
CA SER A 11 -31.58 34.25 -18.22
C SER A 11 -30.89 35.58 -17.89
N PHE A 12 -31.43 36.68 -18.42
CA PHE A 12 -30.92 38.03 -18.15
C PHE A 12 -31.14 38.44 -16.69
N LEU A 13 -32.31 38.15 -16.11
CA LEU A 13 -32.61 38.43 -14.70
C LEU A 13 -31.66 37.65 -13.77
N LEU A 14 -31.39 36.38 -14.08
CA LEU A 14 -30.43 35.56 -13.32
C LEU A 14 -29.00 36.13 -13.46
N PHE A 15 -28.59 36.54 -14.66
CA PHE A 15 -27.33 37.19 -14.91
C PHE A 15 -27.20 38.50 -14.11
N ALA A 16 -28.18 39.37 -14.16
CA ALA A 16 -28.20 40.64 -13.43
C ALA A 16 -28.14 40.40 -11.91
N TYR A 17 -28.88 39.42 -11.40
CA TYR A 17 -28.82 39.05 -9.99
C TYR A 17 -27.39 38.63 -9.55
N ILE A 18 -26.76 37.73 -10.29
CA ILE A 18 -25.40 37.25 -9.96
C ILE A 18 -24.39 38.39 -10.07
N PHE A 19 -24.48 39.21 -11.13
CA PHE A 19 -23.60 40.33 -11.36
C PHE A 19 -23.71 41.39 -10.24
N LEU A 20 -24.93 41.87 -9.95
CA LEU A 20 -25.13 42.96 -9.00
C LEU A 20 -24.94 42.51 -7.54
N PHE A 21 -25.51 41.40 -7.15
CA PHE A 21 -25.55 40.99 -5.75
C PHE A 21 -24.36 40.13 -5.32
N LYS A 22 -23.79 39.33 -6.23
CA LYS A 22 -22.72 38.42 -5.90
C LYS A 22 -21.35 39.01 -6.24
N MET A 23 -21.18 39.47 -7.45
CA MET A 23 -19.89 40.00 -7.89
C MET A 23 -19.65 41.43 -7.37
N MET A 24 -20.55 42.35 -7.61
CA MET A 24 -20.33 43.76 -7.19
C MET A 24 -20.49 43.96 -5.68
N LYS A 25 -21.59 43.50 -5.07
CA LYS A 25 -21.84 43.74 -3.61
C LYS A 25 -20.90 42.98 -2.70
N LYS A 26 -20.50 41.74 -3.07
CA LYS A 26 -19.57 40.92 -2.27
C LYS A 26 -18.12 41.00 -2.73
N ASN A 27 -17.85 41.72 -3.82
CA ASN A 27 -16.53 41.82 -4.47
C ASN A 27 -15.88 40.43 -4.74
N ASP A 28 -16.71 39.48 -5.15
CA ASP A 28 -16.31 38.08 -5.37
C ASP A 28 -16.15 37.80 -6.87
N THR A 29 -14.91 37.85 -7.34
CA THR A 29 -14.55 37.65 -8.74
C THR A 29 -14.70 36.19 -9.22
N THR A 30 -14.95 35.24 -8.33
CA THR A 30 -15.11 33.81 -8.70
C THR A 30 -16.37 33.55 -9.53
N TYR A 31 -17.36 34.42 -9.43
CA TYR A 31 -18.54 34.35 -10.29
C TYR A 31 -18.31 34.81 -11.72
N LEU A 32 -17.14 35.40 -12.02
CA LEU A 32 -16.81 35.93 -13.35
C LEU A 32 -16.91 34.83 -14.43
N VAL A 33 -16.42 33.62 -14.14
CA VAL A 33 -16.48 32.49 -15.09
C VAL A 33 -17.94 32.05 -15.32
N LEU A 34 -18.75 32.01 -14.27
CA LEU A 34 -20.19 31.69 -14.39
C LEU A 34 -20.92 32.75 -15.22
N LEU A 35 -20.64 34.03 -14.98
CA LEU A 35 -21.21 35.14 -15.75
C LEU A 35 -20.80 35.08 -17.23
N LEU A 36 -19.56 34.69 -17.51
CA LEU A 36 -19.06 34.51 -18.87
C LEU A 36 -19.85 33.39 -19.59
N PHE A 37 -20.07 32.26 -18.96
CA PHE A 37 -20.88 31.18 -19.52
C PHE A 37 -22.34 31.59 -19.72
N GLN A 38 -22.93 32.32 -18.75
CA GLN A 38 -24.26 32.85 -18.89
C GLN A 38 -24.35 33.86 -20.06
N ALA A 39 -23.37 34.75 -20.19
CA ALA A 39 -23.32 35.71 -21.31
C ALA A 39 -23.26 34.97 -22.66
N ILE A 40 -22.46 33.92 -22.78
CA ILE A 40 -22.42 33.08 -23.99
C ILE A 40 -23.80 32.45 -24.26
N GLY A 41 -24.42 31.86 -23.24
CA GLY A 41 -25.76 31.25 -23.37
C GLY A 41 -26.86 32.28 -23.81
N ILE A 42 -26.81 33.49 -23.24
CA ILE A 42 -27.73 34.59 -23.62
C ILE A 42 -27.45 35.00 -25.06
N LEU A 43 -26.19 35.17 -25.45
CA LEU A 43 -25.82 35.53 -26.84
C LEU A 43 -26.28 34.47 -27.84
N MET A 44 -26.08 33.19 -27.54
CA MET A 44 -26.53 32.08 -28.36
C MET A 44 -28.06 32.11 -28.54
N ASN A 45 -28.82 32.41 -27.48
CA ASN A 45 -30.28 32.51 -27.58
C ASN A 45 -30.71 33.76 -28.37
N LEU A 46 -29.99 34.88 -28.23
CA LEU A 46 -30.26 36.08 -29.03
C LEU A 46 -30.05 35.82 -30.52
N ILE A 47 -28.96 35.16 -30.90
CA ILE A 47 -28.71 34.75 -32.28
C ILE A 47 -29.83 33.86 -32.80
N ARG A 48 -30.34 32.92 -31.98
CA ARG A 48 -31.44 32.04 -32.30
C ARG A 48 -32.76 32.82 -32.53
N VAL A 49 -32.98 33.84 -31.72
CA VAL A 49 -34.18 34.70 -31.86
C VAL A 49 -34.13 35.58 -33.09
N LEU A 50 -32.97 36.21 -33.37
CA LEU A 50 -32.81 37.19 -34.45
C LEU A 50 -32.65 36.54 -35.83
N PHE A 51 -31.94 35.40 -35.90
CA PHE A 51 -31.55 34.80 -37.18
C PHE A 51 -32.13 33.41 -37.41
N ASP A 52 -32.98 32.95 -36.51
CA ASP A 52 -33.53 31.57 -36.49
C ASP A 52 -32.47 30.46 -36.68
N ALA A 53 -31.25 30.76 -36.22
CA ALA A 53 -30.09 29.91 -36.30
C ALA A 53 -29.93 29.09 -35.01
N LEU A 54 -29.00 28.11 -35.00
CA LEU A 54 -28.71 27.27 -33.84
C LEU A 54 -29.93 26.45 -33.35
N THR A 55 -30.71 25.90 -34.28
CA THR A 55 -31.90 25.10 -33.97
C THR A 55 -31.63 23.66 -33.61
N GLY A 56 -30.39 23.20 -33.73
CA GLY A 56 -29.97 21.84 -33.38
C GLY A 56 -30.17 21.52 -31.90
N THR A 57 -30.55 20.29 -31.58
CA THR A 57 -30.80 19.83 -30.20
C THR A 57 -29.61 20.06 -29.27
N ALA A 58 -28.38 19.81 -29.72
CA ALA A 58 -27.19 20.01 -28.94
C ALA A 58 -26.96 21.49 -28.56
N SER A 59 -27.15 22.44 -29.49
CA SER A 59 -27.00 23.86 -29.21
C SER A 59 -28.03 24.37 -28.22
N VAL A 60 -29.26 23.86 -28.30
CA VAL A 60 -30.33 24.16 -27.35
C VAL A 60 -30.00 23.64 -25.95
N VAL A 61 -29.53 22.42 -25.83
CA VAL A 61 -29.12 21.83 -24.54
C VAL A 61 -27.99 22.63 -23.90
N ILE A 62 -26.95 22.98 -24.66
CA ILE A 62 -25.82 23.78 -24.18
C ILE A 62 -26.30 25.16 -23.70
N MET A 63 -27.18 25.80 -24.43
CA MET A 63 -27.74 27.07 -24.07
C MET A 63 -28.51 27.03 -22.73
N TYR A 64 -29.41 26.02 -22.54
CA TYR A 64 -30.11 25.84 -21.26
C TYR A 64 -29.17 25.52 -20.11
N LEU A 65 -28.16 24.70 -20.36
CA LEU A 65 -27.17 24.30 -19.36
C LEU A 65 -26.41 25.51 -18.82
N PHE A 66 -25.96 26.39 -19.70
CA PHE A 66 -25.17 27.56 -19.28
C PHE A 66 -26.04 28.73 -18.77
N SER A 67 -27.23 28.94 -19.30
CA SER A 67 -28.02 30.13 -18.97
C SER A 67 -28.94 29.96 -17.77
N ILE A 68 -29.44 28.75 -17.49
CA ILE A 68 -30.44 28.49 -16.45
C ILE A 68 -29.95 27.44 -15.47
N ILE A 69 -29.47 26.29 -15.95
CA ILE A 69 -29.15 25.18 -15.07
C ILE A 69 -27.94 25.51 -14.16
N SER A 70 -26.90 26.10 -14.72
CA SER A 70 -25.70 26.46 -13.93
C SER A 70 -25.98 27.47 -12.81
N PRO A 71 -26.75 28.58 -13.01
CA PRO A 71 -27.14 29.49 -11.94
C PRO A 71 -28.02 28.83 -10.88
N ILE A 72 -28.93 27.95 -11.28
CA ILE A 72 -29.81 27.24 -10.34
C ILE A 72 -28.99 26.30 -9.46
N ILE A 73 -28.00 25.58 -10.03
CA ILE A 73 -27.09 24.74 -9.28
C ILE A 73 -26.29 25.58 -8.27
N VAL A 74 -25.76 26.74 -8.70
CA VAL A 74 -25.02 27.65 -7.84
C VAL A 74 -25.90 28.13 -6.68
N PHE A 75 -27.15 28.56 -6.97
CA PHE A 75 -28.11 28.99 -5.95
C PHE A 75 -28.45 27.85 -4.96
N TYR A 76 -28.67 26.62 -5.47
CA TYR A 76 -28.94 25.45 -4.63
C TYR A 76 -27.77 25.14 -3.69
N LEU A 77 -26.53 25.20 -4.20
CA LEU A 77 -25.33 24.98 -3.39
C LEU A 77 -25.17 26.03 -2.27
N GLU A 78 -25.49 27.29 -2.59
CA GLU A 78 -25.48 28.38 -1.59
C GLU A 78 -26.57 28.19 -0.52
N CYS A 79 -27.77 27.77 -0.90
CA CYS A 79 -28.86 27.46 0.05
C CYS A 79 -28.44 26.31 1.01
N LYS A 80 -27.56 25.44 0.57
CA LYS A 80 -26.96 24.37 1.39
C LYS A 80 -25.73 24.82 2.20
N ASN A 81 -25.45 26.14 2.25
CA ASN A 81 -24.22 26.69 2.83
C ASN A 81 -22.92 26.15 2.21
N ILE A 82 -22.99 25.65 0.97
CA ILE A 82 -21.84 25.23 0.20
C ILE A 82 -21.30 26.48 -0.50
N ASN A 83 -20.04 26.84 -0.18
CA ASN A 83 -19.42 28.00 -0.77
C ASN A 83 -19.10 27.76 -2.26
N CYS A 84 -19.92 28.35 -3.13
CA CYS A 84 -19.78 28.18 -4.59
C CYS A 84 -18.41 28.63 -5.12
N SER A 85 -17.86 29.68 -4.54
CA SER A 85 -16.53 30.19 -4.89
C SER A 85 -15.44 29.16 -4.58
N GLU A 86 -15.49 28.54 -3.42
CA GLU A 86 -14.59 27.47 -3.03
C GLU A 86 -14.75 26.25 -3.95
N TRP A 87 -15.99 25.82 -4.20
CA TRP A 87 -16.28 24.67 -5.06
C TRP A 87 -15.76 24.84 -6.49
N LEU A 88 -15.94 26.02 -7.09
CA LEU A 88 -15.43 26.32 -8.45
C LEU A 88 -13.90 26.29 -8.49
N GLN A 89 -13.24 26.85 -7.49
CA GLN A 89 -11.79 26.81 -7.41
C GLN A 89 -11.26 25.39 -7.18
N ILE A 90 -11.94 24.57 -6.35
CA ILE A 90 -11.62 23.15 -6.19
C ILE A 90 -11.81 22.40 -7.54
N ALA A 91 -12.87 22.68 -8.28
CA ALA A 91 -13.08 22.09 -9.60
C ALA A 91 -11.97 22.49 -10.58
N LEU A 92 -11.52 23.74 -10.55
CA LEU A 92 -10.38 24.22 -11.34
C LEU A 92 -9.07 23.51 -10.93
N ALA A 93 -8.81 23.38 -9.65
CA ALA A 93 -7.63 22.64 -9.15
C ALA A 93 -7.64 21.17 -9.61
N ARG A 94 -8.80 20.50 -9.54
CA ARG A 94 -8.97 19.12 -10.04
C ARG A 94 -8.75 19.03 -11.54
N MET A 95 -9.19 20.01 -12.30
CA MET A 95 -8.94 20.08 -13.74
C MET A 95 -7.42 20.19 -14.02
N TYR A 96 -6.70 21.03 -13.27
CA TYR A 96 -5.24 21.10 -13.39
C TYR A 96 -4.55 19.78 -13.02
N ILE A 97 -5.03 19.06 -12.00
CA ILE A 97 -4.53 17.73 -11.64
C ILE A 97 -4.76 16.74 -12.78
N LEU A 98 -5.97 16.75 -13.39
CA LEU A 98 -6.32 15.88 -14.52
C LEU A 98 -5.39 16.11 -15.73
N PHE A 99 -5.03 17.38 -15.99
CA PHE A 99 -4.09 17.74 -17.05
C PHE A 99 -2.62 17.70 -16.62
N SER A 100 -2.30 17.02 -15.51
CA SER A 100 -0.94 16.84 -14.98
C SER A 100 -0.19 18.17 -14.71
N ASN A 101 -0.93 19.26 -14.49
CA ASN A 101 -0.37 20.56 -14.13
C ASN A 101 -0.41 20.77 -12.60
N GLU A 102 0.36 19.94 -11.89
CA GLU A 102 0.37 19.93 -10.41
C GLU A 102 0.80 21.26 -9.81
N ARG A 103 1.72 21.98 -10.47
CA ARG A 103 2.16 23.29 -10.00
C ARG A 103 1.01 24.30 -9.92
N LYS A 104 0.21 24.43 -10.98
CA LYS A 104 -0.96 25.33 -10.98
C LYS A 104 -2.05 24.84 -10.05
N ALA A 105 -2.27 23.53 -9.97
CA ALA A 105 -3.21 22.96 -9.01
C ALA A 105 -2.84 23.34 -7.58
N LYS A 106 -1.57 23.22 -7.22
CA LYS A 106 -1.03 23.57 -5.91
C LYS A 106 -1.20 25.05 -5.58
N GLU A 107 -0.89 25.95 -6.52
CA GLU A 107 -1.09 27.39 -6.37
C GLU A 107 -2.57 27.73 -6.08
N VAL A 108 -3.49 27.12 -6.83
CA VAL A 108 -4.93 27.32 -6.61
C VAL A 108 -5.36 26.76 -5.25
N LEU A 109 -4.92 25.56 -4.85
CA LEU A 109 -5.28 24.95 -3.57
C LEU A 109 -4.75 25.77 -2.38
N ILE A 110 -3.53 26.28 -2.44
CA ILE A 110 -2.94 27.16 -1.42
C ILE A 110 -3.77 28.46 -1.30
N ASN A 111 -4.20 29.03 -2.42
CA ASN A 111 -5.07 30.22 -2.42
C ASN A 111 -6.44 29.92 -1.81
N ILE A 112 -7.01 28.73 -2.08
CA ILE A 112 -8.24 28.29 -1.43
C ILE A 112 -8.06 28.23 0.09
N ILE A 113 -7.00 27.57 0.56
CA ILE A 113 -6.71 27.38 1.99
C ILE A 113 -6.48 28.74 2.68
N SER A 114 -5.79 29.68 2.03
CA SER A 114 -5.59 31.02 2.59
C SER A 114 -6.89 31.81 2.79
N LYS A 115 -7.91 31.54 1.96
CA LYS A 115 -9.22 32.19 2.02
C LYS A 115 -10.25 31.39 2.81
N TYR A 116 -10.12 30.07 2.82
CA TYR A 116 -11.02 29.10 3.43
C TYR A 116 -10.20 28.04 4.19
N ASP A 117 -9.74 28.40 5.37
CA ASP A 117 -8.87 27.59 6.24
C ASP A 117 -9.48 26.23 6.66
N LYS A 118 -10.81 26.12 6.58
CA LYS A 118 -11.57 24.88 6.89
C LYS A 118 -11.95 24.07 5.66
N SER A 119 -11.29 24.27 4.53
CA SER A 119 -11.56 23.51 3.31
C SER A 119 -10.97 22.11 3.36
N TYR A 120 -11.75 21.15 3.86
CA TYR A 120 -11.39 19.73 3.88
C TYR A 120 -10.86 19.23 2.52
N THR A 121 -11.55 19.58 1.44
CA THR A 121 -11.20 19.11 0.09
C THR A 121 -9.88 19.71 -0.39
N ALA A 122 -9.63 21.00 -0.10
CA ALA A 122 -8.41 21.66 -0.52
C ALA A 122 -7.19 21.06 0.22
N HIS A 123 -7.27 20.90 1.55
CA HIS A 123 -6.21 20.25 2.32
C HIS A 123 -5.94 18.82 1.84
N LYS A 124 -7.00 18.04 1.59
CA LYS A 124 -6.85 16.66 1.11
C LYS A 124 -6.17 16.60 -0.25
N SER A 125 -6.61 17.42 -1.22
CA SER A 125 -6.01 17.45 -2.55
C SER A 125 -4.57 17.97 -2.53
N LEU A 126 -4.25 18.93 -1.65
CA LEU A 126 -2.89 19.43 -1.50
C LEU A 126 -1.97 18.38 -0.88
N ALA A 127 -2.46 17.63 0.11
CA ALA A 127 -1.74 16.50 0.70
C ALA A 127 -1.43 15.42 -0.34
N GLU A 128 -2.39 15.08 -1.20
CA GLU A 128 -2.21 14.10 -2.28
C GLU A 128 -1.16 14.56 -3.32
N ILE A 129 -1.10 15.85 -3.62
CA ILE A 129 -0.05 16.39 -4.50
C ILE A 129 1.32 16.29 -3.81
N TYR A 130 1.43 16.67 -2.52
CA TYR A 130 2.69 16.54 -1.79
C TYR A 130 3.14 15.08 -1.67
N GLU A 131 2.23 14.15 -1.43
CA GLU A 131 2.51 12.71 -1.40
C GLU A 131 3.12 12.26 -2.75
N LYS A 132 2.52 12.64 -3.86
CA LYS A 132 2.99 12.31 -5.21
C LYS A 132 4.36 12.96 -5.55
N GLU A 133 4.61 14.16 -5.06
CA GLU A 133 5.91 14.86 -5.20
C GLU A 133 7.00 14.28 -4.28
N GLY A 134 6.69 13.30 -3.42
CA GLY A 134 7.61 12.75 -2.42
C GLY A 134 7.80 13.65 -1.18
N GLY A 135 7.00 14.69 -1.04
CA GLY A 135 7.03 15.62 0.09
C GLY A 135 6.30 15.08 1.33
N MET A 136 6.70 13.89 1.82
CA MET A 136 5.99 13.12 2.86
C MET A 136 5.62 13.94 4.10
N ARG A 137 6.54 14.76 4.62
CA ARG A 137 6.26 15.60 5.82
C ARG A 137 5.16 16.61 5.55
N LYS A 138 5.22 17.32 4.40
CA LYS A 138 4.18 18.29 4.02
C LYS A 138 2.83 17.61 3.78
N ALA A 139 2.84 16.42 3.20
CA ALA A 139 1.64 15.62 3.01
C ALA A 139 0.99 15.27 4.36
N ILE A 140 1.78 14.82 5.34
CA ILE A 140 1.31 14.50 6.70
C ILE A 140 0.70 15.76 7.36
N ASP A 141 1.38 16.91 7.27
CA ASP A 141 0.88 18.16 7.86
C ASP A 141 -0.51 18.54 7.32
N GLU A 142 -0.70 18.40 6.01
CA GLU A 142 -2.00 18.67 5.38
C GLU A 142 -3.05 17.59 5.71
N TYR A 143 -2.66 16.31 5.76
CA TYR A 143 -3.55 15.23 6.18
C TYR A 143 -3.98 15.33 7.65
N VAL A 144 -3.14 15.84 8.54
CA VAL A 144 -3.52 16.10 9.94
C VAL A 144 -4.65 17.13 9.97
N LYS A 145 -4.54 18.23 9.21
CA LYS A 145 -5.63 19.21 9.08
C LYS A 145 -6.92 18.61 8.53
N VAL A 146 -6.80 17.64 7.59
CA VAL A 146 -7.98 16.89 7.11
C VAL A 146 -8.64 16.13 8.26
N LEU A 147 -7.89 15.49 9.16
CA LEU A 147 -8.43 14.77 10.31
C LEU A 147 -9.02 15.71 11.37
N ASP A 148 -8.43 16.90 11.57
CA ASP A 148 -8.99 17.93 12.46
C ASP A 148 -10.37 18.39 11.97
N LEU A 149 -10.54 18.53 10.66
CA LEU A 149 -11.81 18.90 10.04
C LEU A 149 -12.81 17.75 9.95
N LYS A 150 -12.32 16.53 9.74
CA LYS A 150 -13.15 15.32 9.60
C LYS A 150 -12.49 14.11 10.27
N PRO A 151 -12.66 13.95 11.60
CA PRO A 151 -12.08 12.84 12.35
C PRO A 151 -12.55 11.44 11.93
N SER A 152 -13.56 11.35 11.07
CA SER A 152 -14.08 10.09 10.53
C SER A 152 -13.50 9.73 9.15
N ASP A 153 -12.50 10.44 8.65
CA ASP A 153 -11.81 10.06 7.40
C ASP A 153 -10.74 8.99 7.68
N TYR A 154 -11.19 7.75 7.80
CA TYR A 154 -10.33 6.59 8.10
C TYR A 154 -9.29 6.30 7.00
N VAL A 155 -9.58 6.68 5.76
CA VAL A 155 -8.61 6.56 4.66
C VAL A 155 -7.41 7.47 4.91
N THR A 156 -7.64 8.68 5.40
CA THR A 156 -6.56 9.63 5.75
C THR A 156 -5.72 9.12 6.93
N TYR A 157 -6.31 8.48 7.96
CA TYR A 157 -5.54 7.81 9.02
C TYR A 157 -4.57 6.77 8.44
N PHE A 158 -5.06 5.95 7.51
CA PHE A 158 -4.22 4.94 6.87
C PHE A 158 -3.10 5.56 6.04
N LYS A 159 -3.38 6.58 5.23
CA LYS A 159 -2.38 7.31 4.44
C LYS A 159 -1.28 7.92 5.32
N ILE A 160 -1.63 8.58 6.42
CA ILE A 160 -0.65 9.11 7.38
C ILE A 160 0.21 7.96 7.93
N SER A 161 -0.38 6.82 8.28
CA SER A 161 0.36 5.67 8.81
C SER A 161 1.37 5.12 7.80
N VAL A 162 1.00 5.07 6.52
CA VAL A 162 1.93 4.66 5.43
C VAL A 162 3.09 5.64 5.35
N LEU A 163 2.82 6.95 5.29
CA LEU A 163 3.85 7.98 5.19
C LEU A 163 4.78 7.99 6.41
N LEU A 164 4.23 7.78 7.61
CA LEU A 164 5.03 7.68 8.85
C LEU A 164 5.96 6.46 8.83
N LYS A 165 5.44 5.32 8.36
CA LYS A 165 6.26 4.10 8.16
C LYS A 165 7.40 4.36 7.19
N ASP A 166 7.12 4.99 6.04
CA ASP A 166 8.11 5.27 5.00
C ASP A 166 9.15 6.32 5.45
N LEU A 167 8.81 7.18 6.40
CA LEU A 167 9.74 8.08 7.09
C LEU A 167 10.54 7.40 8.22
N GLY A 168 10.35 6.10 8.47
CA GLY A 168 10.99 5.36 9.55
C GLY A 168 10.40 5.64 10.95
N LYS A 169 9.29 6.41 11.04
CA LYS A 169 8.62 6.75 12.30
C LYS A 169 7.63 5.64 12.71
N LYS A 170 8.17 4.45 12.94
CA LYS A 170 7.37 3.24 13.16
C LYS A 170 6.44 3.33 14.36
N ASP A 171 6.90 3.89 15.49
CA ASP A 171 6.06 4.00 16.69
C ASP A 171 4.86 4.95 16.48
N GLU A 172 5.06 6.07 15.78
CA GLU A 172 3.96 6.99 15.43
C GLU A 172 2.95 6.29 14.48
N ALA A 173 3.45 5.55 13.49
CA ALA A 173 2.61 4.75 12.58
C ALA A 173 1.79 3.69 13.32
N ILE A 174 2.40 2.96 14.27
CA ILE A 174 1.72 1.97 15.11
C ILE A 174 0.60 2.62 15.93
N GLN A 175 0.82 3.79 16.54
CA GLN A 175 -0.22 4.48 17.32
C GLN A 175 -1.39 4.93 16.43
N MET A 176 -1.09 5.46 15.25
CA MET A 176 -2.11 5.87 14.28
C MET A 176 -2.95 4.66 13.81
N LEU A 177 -2.28 3.55 13.47
CA LEU A 177 -2.94 2.30 13.07
C LEU A 177 -3.77 1.69 14.20
N LYS A 178 -3.29 1.68 15.45
CA LYS A 178 -4.08 1.21 16.61
C LYS A 178 -5.37 2.01 16.75
N THR A 179 -5.29 3.33 16.58
CA THR A 179 -6.47 4.20 16.61
C THR A 179 -7.42 3.87 15.45
N LEU A 180 -6.89 3.63 14.26
CA LEU A 180 -7.68 3.28 13.08
C LEU A 180 -8.38 1.93 13.27
N VAL A 181 -7.64 0.88 13.64
CA VAL A 181 -8.15 -0.48 13.84
C VAL A 181 -9.18 -0.55 14.98
N SER A 182 -9.02 0.26 16.04
CA SER A 182 -10.02 0.33 17.12
C SER A 182 -11.38 0.88 16.64
N LYS A 183 -11.37 1.79 15.63
CA LYS A 183 -12.58 2.41 15.07
C LYS A 183 -13.14 1.63 13.87
N ARG A 184 -12.27 0.95 13.12
CA ARG A 184 -12.59 0.23 11.88
C ARG A 184 -11.86 -1.12 11.83
N PRO A 185 -12.26 -2.08 12.68
CA PRO A 185 -11.59 -3.38 12.78
C PRO A 185 -11.69 -4.21 11.50
N GLU A 186 -12.64 -3.91 10.62
CA GLU A 186 -12.82 -4.57 9.33
C GLU A 186 -11.85 -4.09 8.23
N MET A 187 -11.06 -3.05 8.49
CA MET A 187 -10.12 -2.51 7.49
C MET A 187 -8.88 -3.41 7.40
N LYS A 188 -8.88 -4.31 6.41
CA LYS A 188 -7.87 -5.36 6.21
C LYS A 188 -6.46 -4.79 6.12
N GLU A 189 -6.27 -3.75 5.31
CA GLU A 189 -4.97 -3.12 5.04
C GLU A 189 -4.36 -2.54 6.31
N ALA A 190 -5.18 -1.95 7.18
CA ALA A 190 -4.72 -1.38 8.44
C ALA A 190 -4.32 -2.47 9.45
N ASN A 191 -5.12 -3.54 9.55
CA ASN A 191 -4.80 -4.68 10.41
C ASN A 191 -3.49 -5.35 9.99
N ASN A 192 -3.32 -5.59 8.69
CA ASN A 192 -2.13 -6.22 8.14
C ASN A 192 -0.88 -5.36 8.42
N MET A 193 -0.94 -4.07 8.07
CA MET A 193 0.18 -3.16 8.30
C MET A 193 0.52 -3.02 9.79
N LEU A 194 -0.47 -2.97 10.68
CA LEU A 194 -0.23 -2.94 12.12
C LEU A 194 0.47 -4.19 12.60
N ALA A 195 0.03 -5.36 12.15
CA ALA A 195 0.61 -6.65 12.50
C ALA A 195 2.07 -6.75 12.02
N ASP A 196 2.33 -6.34 10.77
CA ASP A 196 3.68 -6.35 10.18
C ASP A 196 4.63 -5.40 10.94
N LEU A 197 4.19 -4.17 11.25
CA LEU A 197 5.01 -3.24 12.04
C LEU A 197 5.28 -3.77 13.45
N LEU A 198 4.30 -4.41 14.10
CA LEU A 198 4.49 -5.02 15.41
C LEU A 198 5.46 -6.21 15.36
N LEU A 199 5.43 -7.00 14.29
CA LEU A 199 6.39 -8.08 14.05
C LEU A 199 7.80 -7.51 13.89
N GLN A 200 7.94 -6.43 13.10
CA GLN A 200 9.20 -5.72 12.90
C GLN A 200 9.77 -5.16 14.21
N GLU A 201 8.92 -4.62 15.04
CA GLU A 201 9.32 -4.11 16.36
C GLU A 201 9.48 -5.21 17.42
N LYS A 202 9.54 -6.49 17.00
CA LYS A 202 9.69 -7.67 17.88
C LYS A 202 8.61 -7.79 18.97
N LYS A 203 7.46 -7.10 18.76
CA LYS A 203 6.28 -7.13 19.66
C LYS A 203 5.38 -8.34 19.31
N TYR A 204 5.97 -9.55 19.33
CA TYR A 204 5.39 -10.78 18.75
C TYR A 204 3.99 -11.10 19.25
N LYS A 205 3.73 -11.02 20.58
CA LYS A 205 2.40 -11.29 21.15
C LYS A 205 1.32 -10.37 20.58
N GLN A 206 1.66 -9.08 20.41
CA GLN A 206 0.72 -8.12 19.82
C GLN A 206 0.53 -8.38 18.33
N ALA A 207 1.61 -8.70 17.61
CA ALA A 207 1.55 -9.06 16.19
C ALA A 207 0.61 -10.26 15.96
N ILE A 208 0.77 -11.34 16.75
CA ILE A 208 -0.11 -12.53 16.71
C ILE A 208 -1.57 -12.13 16.87
N THR A 209 -1.88 -11.29 17.86
CA THR A 209 -3.27 -10.82 18.08
C THR A 209 -3.82 -10.11 16.86
N MET A 210 -3.02 -9.25 16.22
CA MET A 210 -3.43 -8.50 15.04
C MET A 210 -3.54 -9.39 13.79
N TYR A 211 -2.62 -10.35 13.59
CA TYR A 211 -2.74 -11.32 12.49
C TYR A 211 -3.99 -12.21 12.63
N VAL A 212 -4.27 -12.72 13.84
CA VAL A 212 -5.50 -13.49 14.11
C VAL A 212 -6.74 -12.65 13.83
N GLN A 213 -6.73 -11.36 14.17
CA GLN A 213 -7.83 -10.46 13.84
C GLN A 213 -7.93 -10.21 12.33
N ALA A 214 -6.82 -9.98 11.64
CA ALA A 214 -6.79 -9.78 10.19
C ALA A 214 -7.34 -10.98 9.42
N ILE A 215 -6.97 -12.20 9.82
CA ILE A 215 -7.44 -13.46 9.24
C ILE A 215 -8.97 -13.62 9.34
N LYS A 216 -9.63 -13.08 10.38
CA LYS A 216 -11.10 -13.11 10.46
C LYS A 216 -11.78 -12.36 9.31
N TYR A 217 -11.12 -11.34 8.77
CA TYR A 217 -11.63 -10.52 7.66
C TYR A 217 -11.06 -10.93 6.30
N ASP A 218 -9.95 -11.66 6.28
CA ASP A 218 -9.23 -12.07 5.07
C ASP A 218 -8.64 -13.49 5.22
N SER A 219 -9.53 -14.49 5.35
CA SER A 219 -9.16 -15.87 5.64
C SER A 219 -8.43 -16.61 4.51
N ASN A 220 -8.41 -16.05 3.28
CA ASN A 220 -7.77 -16.68 2.12
C ASN A 220 -6.42 -16.05 1.77
N ASN A 221 -5.86 -15.25 2.64
CA ASN A 221 -4.60 -14.56 2.41
C ASN A 221 -3.43 -15.39 2.97
N ALA A 222 -2.69 -16.08 2.10
CA ALA A 222 -1.56 -16.92 2.47
C ALA A 222 -0.47 -16.14 3.23
N GLN A 223 -0.21 -14.87 2.87
CA GLN A 223 0.78 -14.03 3.51
C GLN A 223 0.49 -13.82 5.01
N LEU A 224 -0.78 -13.66 5.40
CA LEU A 224 -1.16 -13.49 6.80
C LEU A 224 -0.82 -14.73 7.63
N TYR A 225 -1.10 -15.91 7.10
CA TYR A 225 -0.75 -17.17 7.78
C TYR A 225 0.77 -17.35 7.86
N TYR A 226 1.50 -17.01 6.79
CA TYR A 226 2.96 -17.06 6.80
C TYR A 226 3.54 -16.15 7.89
N ASN A 227 3.12 -14.88 7.95
CA ASN A 227 3.60 -13.91 8.93
C ASN A 227 3.18 -14.29 10.37
N LEU A 228 1.98 -14.85 10.54
CA LEU A 228 1.54 -15.42 11.81
C LEU A 228 2.45 -16.59 12.23
N GLY A 229 2.80 -17.46 11.30
CA GLY A 229 3.75 -18.54 11.50
C GLY A 229 5.14 -18.03 11.91
N LEU A 230 5.63 -16.95 11.28
CA LEU A 230 6.88 -16.29 11.69
C LEU A 230 6.77 -15.77 13.13
N ALA A 231 5.69 -15.09 13.49
CA ALA A 231 5.49 -14.57 14.84
C ALA A 231 5.46 -15.68 15.89
N TYR A 232 4.80 -16.81 15.62
CA TYR A 232 4.82 -17.98 16.49
C TYR A 232 6.22 -18.61 16.57
N SER A 233 6.93 -18.72 15.45
CA SER A 233 8.31 -19.24 15.44
C SER A 233 9.25 -18.41 16.33
N MET A 234 9.14 -17.07 16.26
CA MET A 234 9.91 -16.15 17.10
C MET A 234 9.56 -16.25 18.59
N MET A 235 8.41 -16.85 18.94
CA MET A 235 8.06 -17.18 20.31
C MET A 235 8.34 -18.64 20.69
N ASN A 236 9.01 -19.41 19.83
CA ASN A 236 9.28 -20.85 19.98
C ASN A 236 8.00 -21.72 20.03
N GLU A 237 6.85 -21.19 19.57
CA GLU A 237 5.59 -21.93 19.48
C GLU A 237 5.53 -22.70 18.14
N PHE A 238 6.48 -23.62 17.97
CA PHE A 238 6.73 -24.29 16.68
C PHE A 238 5.58 -25.15 16.18
N SER A 239 4.76 -25.70 17.06
CA SER A 239 3.57 -26.46 16.66
C SER A 239 2.56 -25.55 15.96
N LEU A 240 2.27 -24.37 16.54
CA LEU A 240 1.37 -23.38 15.94
C LEU A 240 1.94 -22.78 14.65
N ALA A 241 3.25 -22.53 14.63
CA ALA A 241 3.93 -22.08 13.43
C ALA A 241 3.79 -23.10 12.28
N LYS A 242 3.98 -24.40 12.56
CA LYS A 242 3.83 -25.48 11.56
C LYS A 242 2.42 -25.49 10.95
N GLU A 243 1.39 -25.32 11.77
CA GLU A 243 0.01 -25.27 11.28
C GLU A 243 -0.24 -24.04 10.40
N CYS A 244 0.29 -22.88 10.80
CA CYS A 244 0.20 -21.66 9.99
C CYS A 244 0.91 -21.84 8.63
N TYR A 245 2.13 -22.37 8.60
CA TYR A 245 2.83 -22.61 7.33
C TYR A 245 2.16 -23.66 6.45
N LYS A 246 1.56 -24.71 7.05
CA LYS A 246 0.74 -25.66 6.29
C LYS A 246 -0.44 -24.95 5.64
N LYS A 247 -1.13 -24.07 6.40
CA LYS A 247 -2.24 -23.30 5.85
C LYS A 247 -1.79 -22.36 4.74
N THR A 248 -0.59 -21.78 4.87
CA THR A 248 0.02 -20.97 3.81
C THR A 248 0.13 -21.75 2.50
N VAL A 249 0.73 -22.94 2.54
CA VAL A 249 0.94 -23.75 1.32
C VAL A 249 -0.33 -24.41 0.78
N GLU A 250 -1.36 -24.55 1.63
CA GLU A 250 -2.70 -24.97 1.18
C GLU A 250 -3.39 -23.86 0.37
N LEU A 251 -3.19 -22.59 0.76
CA LEU A 251 -3.76 -21.42 0.09
C LEU A 251 -2.96 -21.01 -1.14
N ASP A 252 -1.65 -21.15 -1.08
CA ASP A 252 -0.73 -20.84 -2.17
C ASP A 252 0.37 -21.91 -2.23
N SER A 253 0.23 -22.84 -3.15
CA SER A 253 1.19 -23.92 -3.37
C SER A 253 2.56 -23.47 -3.89
N ASN A 254 2.68 -22.22 -4.34
CA ASN A 254 3.93 -21.63 -4.79
C ASN A 254 4.62 -20.81 -3.70
N TYR A 255 4.12 -20.88 -2.46
CA TYR A 255 4.73 -20.16 -1.34
C TYR A 255 5.97 -20.91 -0.82
N TYR A 256 7.04 -20.91 -1.61
CA TYR A 256 8.26 -21.71 -1.37
C TYR A 256 8.93 -21.41 -0.03
N ASN A 257 8.86 -20.16 0.45
CA ASN A 257 9.38 -19.79 1.76
C ASN A 257 8.67 -20.55 2.90
N ALA A 258 7.38 -20.83 2.78
CA ALA A 258 6.66 -21.60 3.78
C ALA A 258 7.08 -23.07 3.79
N PHE A 259 7.37 -23.68 2.62
CA PHE A 259 7.95 -25.01 2.55
C PHE A 259 9.33 -25.06 3.22
N TYR A 260 10.17 -24.07 3.01
CA TYR A 260 11.46 -23.98 3.69
C TYR A 260 11.29 -23.98 5.22
N ARG A 261 10.35 -23.16 5.76
CA ARG A 261 10.05 -23.11 7.19
C ARG A 261 9.49 -24.43 7.72
N LEU A 262 8.63 -25.12 6.95
CA LEU A 262 8.14 -26.47 7.29
C LEU A 262 9.29 -27.48 7.37
N GLY A 263 10.23 -27.41 6.44
CA GLY A 263 11.45 -28.21 6.47
C GLY A 263 12.27 -28.00 7.72
N GLN A 264 12.51 -26.74 8.10
CA GLN A 264 13.23 -26.37 9.32
C GLN A 264 12.53 -26.91 10.58
N ILE A 265 11.22 -26.72 10.70
CA ILE A 265 10.46 -27.25 11.86
C ILE A 265 10.49 -28.77 11.89
N SER A 266 10.40 -29.44 10.72
CA SER A 266 10.51 -30.90 10.64
C SER A 266 11.87 -31.40 11.16
N LEU A 267 12.98 -30.69 10.84
CA LEU A 267 14.30 -30.99 11.40
C LEU A 267 14.32 -30.83 12.93
N LEU A 268 13.68 -29.78 13.47
CA LEU A 268 13.59 -29.58 14.91
C LEU A 268 12.90 -30.77 15.62
N TYR A 269 11.87 -31.32 14.99
CA TYR A 269 11.16 -32.51 15.46
C TYR A 269 11.82 -33.84 15.08
N ARG A 270 12.99 -33.79 14.44
CA ARG A 270 13.76 -34.96 13.96
C ARG A 270 13.05 -35.79 12.88
N ASP A 271 12.09 -35.22 12.22
CA ASP A 271 11.37 -35.83 11.11
C ASP A 271 12.13 -35.54 9.79
N ILE A 272 13.17 -36.37 9.56
CA ILE A 272 14.10 -36.19 8.43
C ILE A 272 13.39 -36.42 7.08
N GLU A 273 12.43 -37.37 7.01
CA GLU A 273 11.66 -37.63 5.80
C GLU A 273 10.82 -36.43 5.39
N SER A 274 10.05 -35.89 6.33
CA SER A 274 9.24 -34.69 6.05
C SER A 274 10.13 -33.48 5.72
N ALA A 275 11.25 -33.32 6.41
CA ALA A 275 12.19 -32.24 6.14
C ALA A 275 12.75 -32.30 4.71
N GLU A 276 13.19 -33.50 4.26
CA GLU A 276 13.65 -33.70 2.89
C GLU A 276 12.57 -33.32 1.88
N LYS A 277 11.33 -33.81 2.08
CA LYS A 277 10.22 -33.49 1.21
C LYS A 277 9.97 -31.98 1.11
N TYR A 278 9.89 -31.30 2.22
CA TYR A 278 9.62 -29.86 2.24
C TYR A 278 10.76 -29.03 1.64
N PHE A 279 12.02 -29.40 1.87
CA PHE A 279 13.13 -28.70 1.23
C PHE A 279 13.19 -28.95 -0.28
N LEU A 280 12.78 -30.11 -0.76
CA LEU A 280 12.67 -30.38 -2.19
C LEU A 280 11.58 -29.51 -2.86
N GLU A 281 10.48 -29.23 -2.16
CA GLU A 281 9.46 -28.28 -2.66
C GLU A 281 9.97 -26.83 -2.61
N SER A 282 10.84 -26.48 -1.67
CA SER A 282 11.32 -25.11 -1.48
C SER A 282 12.44 -24.65 -2.42
N ILE A 283 13.05 -25.55 -3.20
CA ILE A 283 14.15 -25.22 -4.13
C ILE A 283 13.71 -24.37 -5.33
N TYR A 284 12.42 -24.23 -5.57
CA TYR A 284 11.88 -23.46 -6.71
C TYR A 284 11.71 -21.97 -6.41
N GLY A 285 12.07 -21.51 -5.21
CA GLY A 285 11.89 -20.13 -4.76
C GLY A 285 13.18 -19.45 -4.33
N GLU A 286 13.03 -18.29 -3.71
CA GLU A 286 14.16 -17.45 -3.22
C GLU A 286 15.05 -18.15 -2.18
N THR A 287 14.54 -19.21 -1.53
CA THR A 287 15.27 -20.03 -0.57
C THR A 287 16.06 -21.17 -1.21
N GLU A 288 16.21 -21.21 -2.52
CA GLU A 288 16.81 -22.30 -3.30
C GLU A 288 18.18 -22.71 -2.74
N SER A 289 19.12 -21.78 -2.61
CA SER A 289 20.47 -22.07 -2.11
C SER A 289 20.46 -22.57 -0.67
N LYS A 290 19.62 -21.98 0.21
CA LYS A 290 19.42 -22.43 1.59
C LYS A 290 18.86 -23.85 1.62
N SER A 291 17.93 -24.15 0.77
CA SER A 291 17.27 -25.45 0.68
C SER A 291 18.22 -26.55 0.21
N TYR A 292 19.01 -26.29 -0.81
CA TYR A 292 20.09 -27.21 -1.23
C TYR A 292 21.10 -27.48 -0.13
N TYR A 293 21.47 -26.45 0.62
CA TYR A 293 22.39 -26.60 1.75
C TYR A 293 21.81 -27.51 2.85
N GLN A 294 20.53 -27.35 3.20
CA GLN A 294 19.87 -28.22 4.17
C GLN A 294 19.69 -29.65 3.65
N LEU A 295 19.35 -29.80 2.36
CA LEU A 295 19.29 -31.11 1.70
C LEU A 295 20.65 -31.83 1.72
N ALA A 296 21.75 -31.12 1.49
CA ALA A 296 23.09 -31.70 1.58
C ALA A 296 23.34 -32.27 2.98
N LYS A 297 23.00 -31.53 4.07
CA LYS A 297 23.08 -32.02 5.44
C LYS A 297 22.23 -33.26 5.68
N ILE A 298 20.99 -33.25 5.21
CA ILE A 298 20.07 -34.40 5.30
C ILE A 298 20.68 -35.64 4.61
N TYR A 299 21.25 -35.48 3.40
CA TYR A 299 21.86 -36.59 2.70
C TYR A 299 23.17 -37.10 3.38
N MET A 300 23.90 -36.22 4.06
CA MET A 300 25.01 -36.65 4.91
C MET A 300 24.50 -37.52 6.09
N ILE A 301 23.41 -37.14 6.74
CA ILE A 301 22.79 -37.91 7.83
C ILE A 301 22.30 -39.28 7.30
N LYS A 302 21.73 -39.31 6.09
CA LYS A 302 21.29 -40.54 5.39
C LYS A 302 22.46 -41.35 4.80
N ASN A 303 23.70 -40.93 5.03
CA ASN A 303 24.93 -41.53 4.50
C ASN A 303 24.97 -41.59 2.95
N ASN A 304 24.26 -40.70 2.26
CA ASN A 304 24.25 -40.58 0.82
C ASN A 304 25.21 -39.48 0.35
N LYS A 305 26.50 -39.80 0.31
CA LYS A 305 27.59 -38.86 0.00
C LYS A 305 27.44 -38.23 -1.39
N THR A 306 26.98 -38.99 -2.37
CA THR A 306 26.82 -38.50 -3.75
C THR A 306 25.74 -37.42 -3.83
N LYS A 307 24.54 -37.68 -3.28
CA LYS A 307 23.48 -36.69 -3.27
C LYS A 307 23.88 -35.48 -2.39
N ALA A 308 24.60 -35.70 -1.28
CA ALA A 308 25.09 -34.60 -0.46
C ALA A 308 26.04 -33.68 -1.24
N ALA A 309 27.00 -34.26 -1.98
CA ALA A 309 27.94 -33.51 -2.81
C ALA A 309 27.23 -32.75 -3.94
N THR A 310 26.24 -33.38 -4.61
CA THR A 310 25.46 -32.67 -5.63
C THR A 310 24.73 -31.46 -5.06
N ASN A 311 24.01 -31.64 -3.96
CA ASN A 311 23.22 -30.54 -3.36
C ASN A 311 24.10 -29.41 -2.80
N ILE A 312 25.23 -29.74 -2.12
CA ILE A 312 26.13 -28.70 -1.64
C ILE A 312 26.76 -27.90 -2.77
N ASN A 313 27.14 -28.55 -3.89
CA ASN A 313 27.66 -27.85 -5.04
C ASN A 313 26.61 -26.99 -5.73
N SER A 314 25.34 -27.42 -5.77
CA SER A 314 24.22 -26.58 -6.23
C SER A 314 24.04 -25.33 -5.35
N ALA A 315 24.07 -25.47 -4.02
CA ALA A 315 24.01 -24.34 -3.11
C ALA A 315 25.14 -23.33 -3.34
N ILE A 316 26.38 -23.85 -3.51
CA ILE A 316 27.60 -23.05 -3.75
C ILE A 316 27.54 -22.33 -5.09
N GLN A 317 27.01 -22.98 -6.12
CA GLN A 317 26.86 -22.37 -7.44
C GLN A 317 25.93 -21.16 -7.44
N ILE A 318 24.90 -21.20 -6.59
CA ILE A 318 23.91 -20.09 -6.45
C ILE A 318 24.49 -19.01 -5.55
N ASP A 319 25.11 -19.38 -4.41
CA ASP A 319 25.62 -18.43 -3.42
C ASP A 319 26.96 -18.92 -2.83
N TYR A 320 28.02 -18.17 -3.15
CA TYR A 320 29.40 -18.49 -2.74
C TYR A 320 29.59 -18.63 -1.22
N LYS A 321 28.75 -18.00 -0.41
CA LYS A 321 28.86 -18.12 1.06
C LYS A 321 28.80 -19.57 1.53
N TYR A 322 28.05 -20.42 0.84
CA TYR A 322 27.94 -21.85 1.19
C TYR A 322 29.21 -22.63 0.97
N TYR A 323 30.14 -22.17 0.12
CA TYR A 323 31.46 -22.78 0.02
C TYR A 323 32.23 -22.62 1.32
N LYS A 324 32.31 -21.42 1.88
CA LYS A 324 32.96 -21.15 3.16
C LYS A 324 32.32 -21.99 4.27
N MET A 325 31.00 -21.93 4.38
CA MET A 325 30.23 -22.70 5.36
C MET A 325 30.47 -24.21 5.25
N ALA A 326 30.49 -24.76 4.04
CA ALA A 326 30.68 -26.21 3.81
C ALA A 326 32.10 -26.70 4.16
N ILE A 327 33.11 -25.87 3.92
CA ILE A 327 34.51 -26.23 4.27
C ILE A 327 34.71 -26.27 5.78
N ASP A 328 34.05 -25.41 6.52
CA ASP A 328 34.21 -25.25 7.97
C ASP A 328 33.26 -26.21 8.74
N GLU A 329 32.19 -26.70 8.13
CA GLU A 329 31.22 -27.53 8.83
C GLU A 329 31.60 -29.01 8.88
N PRO A 330 31.75 -29.61 10.10
CA PRO A 330 32.29 -30.98 10.29
C PRO A 330 31.49 -32.06 9.57
N ILE A 331 30.20 -31.86 9.34
CA ILE A 331 29.33 -32.83 8.66
C ILE A 331 29.78 -33.13 7.23
N PHE A 332 30.45 -32.16 6.56
CA PHE A 332 30.89 -32.29 5.17
C PHE A 332 32.32 -32.78 5.02
N LEU A 333 33.08 -32.98 6.12
CA LEU A 333 34.44 -33.50 6.08
C LEU A 333 34.57 -34.78 5.21
N PRO A 334 33.63 -35.77 5.28
CA PRO A 334 33.73 -37.00 4.49
C PRO A 334 33.57 -36.81 2.98
N ILE A 335 33.11 -35.65 2.54
CA ILE A 335 32.88 -35.31 1.12
C ILE A 335 33.68 -34.07 0.69
N LYS A 336 34.60 -33.59 1.52
CA LYS A 336 35.36 -32.35 1.26
C LYS A 336 36.03 -32.32 -0.12
N GLN A 337 36.51 -33.46 -0.59
CA GLN A 337 37.14 -33.59 -1.91
C GLN A 337 36.17 -33.50 -3.08
N LEU A 338 34.85 -33.64 -2.83
CA LEU A 338 33.79 -33.55 -3.81
C LEU A 338 33.16 -32.14 -3.87
N ILE A 339 33.57 -31.26 -2.95
CA ILE A 339 33.11 -29.86 -2.90
C ILE A 339 33.91 -29.05 -3.91
N ILE A 340 33.24 -28.52 -4.90
CA ILE A 340 33.85 -27.76 -5.99
C ILE A 340 34.04 -26.30 -5.54
N LYS A 341 35.28 -25.81 -5.59
CA LYS A 341 35.55 -24.38 -5.39
C LYS A 341 35.13 -23.63 -6.64
N PRO A 342 34.16 -22.71 -6.57
CA PRO A 342 33.76 -21.93 -7.74
C PRO A 342 34.84 -20.90 -8.10
N ASP A 343 34.89 -20.53 -9.39
CA ASP A 343 35.67 -19.36 -9.81
C ASP A 343 35.12 -18.12 -9.11
N GLU A 344 36.01 -17.23 -8.64
CA GLU A 344 35.64 -15.97 -7.95
C GLU A 344 34.84 -15.07 -8.91
N LYS A 345 33.54 -15.30 -9.02
CA LYS A 345 32.59 -14.37 -9.63
C LYS A 345 31.97 -13.52 -8.52
N ALA A 346 31.74 -12.23 -8.84
CA ALA A 346 31.12 -11.26 -7.96
C ALA A 346 29.89 -11.87 -7.26
N GLU A 347 29.81 -11.68 -5.94
CA GLU A 347 28.68 -12.10 -5.12
C GLU A 347 27.37 -11.53 -5.72
N PRO A 348 26.35 -12.33 -6.05
CA PRO A 348 25.05 -11.80 -6.40
C PRO A 348 24.49 -11.07 -5.18
N GLU A 349 24.14 -9.79 -5.32
CA GLU A 349 23.39 -9.05 -4.32
C GLU A 349 22.00 -9.67 -4.16
N ILE A 350 21.85 -10.57 -3.21
CA ILE A 350 20.51 -11.04 -2.80
C ILE A 350 19.86 -9.91 -2.01
N LYS A 351 18.85 -9.30 -2.58
CA LYS A 351 18.03 -8.25 -1.95
C LYS A 351 17.02 -8.86 -0.96
N GLU A 352 17.50 -9.55 0.08
CA GLU A 352 16.64 -9.83 1.23
C GLU A 352 16.54 -8.54 2.06
N SER A 353 15.34 -8.22 2.56
CA SER A 353 15.18 -7.14 3.53
C SER A 353 16.00 -7.49 4.80
N GLU A 354 16.60 -6.49 5.43
CA GLU A 354 17.42 -6.67 6.64
C GLU A 354 16.68 -7.47 7.71
N GLN A 355 15.38 -7.26 7.81
CA GLN A 355 14.50 -7.96 8.75
C GLN A 355 14.27 -9.44 8.39
N GLU A 356 14.01 -9.74 7.12
CA GLU A 356 13.87 -11.13 6.67
C GLU A 356 15.17 -11.90 6.90
N ARG A 357 16.30 -11.23 6.72
CA ARG A 357 17.62 -11.78 7.03
C ARG A 357 17.79 -12.05 8.52
N GLU A 358 17.48 -11.08 9.42
CA GLU A 358 17.56 -11.29 10.87
C GLU A 358 16.65 -12.43 11.35
N ILE A 359 15.41 -12.50 10.86
CA ILE A 359 14.49 -13.59 11.21
C ILE A 359 15.01 -14.92 10.66
N SER A 360 15.52 -14.91 9.43
CA SER A 360 16.09 -16.10 8.80
C SER A 360 17.28 -16.62 9.59
N ASP A 361 18.21 -15.75 9.95
CA ASP A 361 19.43 -16.11 10.69
C ASP A 361 19.08 -16.64 12.10
N TYR A 362 18.15 -15.99 12.80
CA TYR A 362 17.68 -16.48 14.11
C TYR A 362 17.06 -17.88 14.01
N LEU A 363 16.21 -18.11 13.01
CA LEU A 363 15.56 -19.40 12.81
C LEU A 363 16.56 -20.45 12.32
N ASP A 364 17.50 -20.10 11.44
CA ASP A 364 18.55 -21.01 10.98
C ASP A 364 19.45 -21.44 12.13
N ASP A 365 19.81 -20.56 13.06
CA ASP A 365 20.54 -20.90 14.28
C ASP A 365 19.72 -21.79 15.21
N THR A 366 18.43 -21.54 15.37
CA THR A 366 17.53 -22.33 16.20
C THR A 366 17.35 -23.75 15.67
N TYR A 367 17.23 -23.88 14.34
CA TYR A 367 17.02 -25.16 13.63
C TYR A 367 18.31 -25.85 13.19
N ASN A 368 19.48 -25.42 13.69
CA ASN A 368 20.75 -25.92 13.21
C ASN A 368 20.96 -27.41 13.53
N LEU A 369 21.08 -28.22 12.47
CA LEU A 369 21.31 -29.67 12.53
C LEU A 369 22.62 -30.07 13.22
N THR A 370 23.65 -29.21 13.25
CA THR A 370 24.94 -29.49 13.91
C THR A 370 24.79 -29.60 15.41
N LYS A 371 23.95 -28.76 16.04
CA LYS A 371 23.61 -28.91 17.48
C LYS A 371 22.98 -30.27 17.78
N TYR A 372 22.29 -30.85 16.79
CA TYR A 372 21.67 -32.18 16.89
C TYR A 372 22.69 -33.33 16.84
N LEU A 373 23.74 -33.22 16.04
CA LEU A 373 24.80 -34.22 15.90
C LEU A 373 25.71 -34.27 17.10
N ASP A 374 25.98 -33.14 17.76
CA ASP A 374 26.78 -33.08 18.98
C ASP A 374 26.11 -33.77 20.18
N ILE A 375 24.78 -33.76 20.25
CA ILE A 375 24.01 -34.48 21.26
C ILE A 375 24.11 -36.01 21.07
N LYS A 376 24.30 -36.49 19.82
CA LYS A 376 24.47 -37.92 19.53
C LYS A 376 25.89 -38.45 19.86
N LYS A 377 26.90 -37.57 19.89
CA LYS A 377 28.26 -37.95 20.29
C LYS A 377 28.44 -38.06 21.80
N ASN A 378 27.54 -37.40 22.56
CA ASN A 378 27.57 -37.38 24.02
C ASN A 378 26.55 -38.33 24.69
N LYS A 379 25.94 -39.23 23.94
CA LYS A 379 25.11 -40.37 24.38
C LYS A 379 25.70 -41.66 23.83
#